data_ea47ffe711acba528f1482bba290af20
#
_entry.id   ea47ffe711acba528f1482bba290af20
#
_cell.length_a   1.000
_cell.length_b   1.000
_cell.length_c   1.000
_cell.angle_alpha   90.00
_cell.angle_beta   90.00
_cell.angle_gamma   90.00
#
_symmetry.space_group_name_H-M   'P 1'
#
loop_
_entity.id
_entity.type
_entity.pdbx_description
1 polymer ?
#
loop_
_entity_poly.entity_id
_entity_poly.type
_entity_poly.pdbx_seq_one_letter_code
_entity_poly.pdbx_strand_id
1 'polypeptide(L)'
;VTGKDVLKNAGIKNTAAATTNEIAAYLLNEADSAVNGGENSYNYDLYGYVKYFNRISDIKKADDKYKESLYKCFTKGIMVGKSDGTYSSTRKFLPKTKITKDEAKKMINRLKNKGKRFKLSYDGQVLRIINLPKNYKDYPYILASFPNSYYEKKMWYTKQRTKNDKTPAQTAKILSDEDKDMICAKIKKNVELRLNVDYRKTFTSKWKSDLMNTYLDTNKQKSVNAYIKAAKARKVVISSGEVIVDPSSLWICDNGICYARVYVKFRVKHGNVPSPKTLCQNEVIYGSYTAIKNLSSKKTVTFADEIGCALSYTGDKITSYGVAWDSDNIANVFGLMSK
;
A
#
# COMPACT_ATOMS: atom_id res chain seq x y z
N VAL A 1 29.09 -14.76 25.92
CA VAL A 1 27.67 -14.65 26.30
C VAL A 1 26.85 -15.10 25.09
N THR A 2 26.06 -16.15 25.25
CA THR A 2 25.20 -16.64 24.18
C THR A 2 23.83 -15.92 24.23
N GLY A 3 23.10 -15.86 23.13
CA GLY A 3 21.72 -15.32 23.13
C GLY A 3 20.80 -16.06 24.12
N LYS A 4 21.12 -17.35 24.41
CA LYS A 4 20.45 -18.16 25.45
C LYS A 4 20.71 -17.58 26.85
N ASP A 5 21.94 -17.15 27.12
CA ASP A 5 22.32 -16.55 28.42
C ASP A 5 21.70 -15.19 28.62
N VAL A 6 21.62 -14.37 27.55
CA VAL A 6 20.96 -13.06 27.57
C VAL A 6 19.47 -13.21 27.85
N LEU A 7 18.79 -14.14 27.18
CA LEU A 7 17.37 -14.43 27.42
C LEU A 7 17.13 -14.99 28.82
N LYS A 8 18.00 -15.85 29.30
CA LYS A 8 17.97 -16.40 30.67
C LYS A 8 18.21 -15.32 31.72
N ASN A 9 19.20 -14.46 31.50
CA ASN A 9 19.53 -13.35 32.38
C ASN A 9 18.46 -12.24 32.38
N ALA A 10 17.73 -12.07 31.27
CA ALA A 10 16.58 -11.20 31.18
C ALA A 10 15.31 -11.78 31.85
N GLY A 11 15.42 -12.88 32.61
CA GLY A 11 14.30 -13.45 33.36
C GLY A 11 13.33 -14.29 32.54
N ILE A 12 13.64 -14.59 31.26
CA ILE A 12 12.80 -15.44 30.42
C ILE A 12 13.07 -16.92 30.76
N LYS A 13 12.74 -17.31 31.98
CA LYS A 13 12.86 -18.71 32.40
C LYS A 13 11.79 -19.63 31.86
N ASN A 14 10.65 -19.09 31.48
CA ASN A 14 9.54 -19.86 30.95
C ASN A 14 8.80 -19.02 29.88
N THR A 15 9.25 -19.09 28.64
CA THR A 15 8.79 -18.28 27.52
C THR A 15 7.34 -18.49 27.12
N ALA A 16 6.66 -19.51 27.66
CA ALA A 16 5.33 -19.89 27.21
C ALA A 16 4.17 -19.20 27.91
N ALA A 17 4.31 -18.77 29.17
CA ALA A 17 3.12 -18.49 29.98
C ALA A 17 2.85 -17.01 30.32
N ALA A 18 3.84 -16.11 30.23
CA ALA A 18 3.70 -14.76 30.79
C ALA A 18 4.13 -13.59 29.88
N THR A 19 4.89 -13.83 28.82
CA THR A 19 5.48 -12.76 27.99
C THR A 19 4.52 -12.33 26.90
N THR A 20 4.17 -11.05 26.87
CA THR A 20 3.40 -10.45 25.79
C THR A 20 4.28 -10.10 24.59
N ASN A 21 3.68 -9.82 23.43
CA ASN A 21 4.44 -9.45 22.23
C ASN A 21 5.31 -8.20 22.45
N GLU A 22 4.84 -7.20 23.20
CA GLU A 22 5.62 -5.98 23.48
C GLU A 22 6.83 -6.25 24.40
N ILE A 23 6.67 -7.09 25.43
CA ILE A 23 7.77 -7.49 26.31
C ILE A 23 8.74 -8.38 25.53
N ALA A 24 8.25 -9.30 24.69
CA ALA A 24 9.11 -10.10 23.83
C ALA A 24 9.95 -9.24 22.87
N ALA A 25 9.37 -8.20 22.29
CA ALA A 25 10.10 -7.27 21.43
C ALA A 25 11.22 -6.53 22.20
N TYR A 26 10.94 -6.07 23.40
CA TYR A 26 11.93 -5.44 24.27
C TYR A 26 13.11 -6.38 24.55
N LEU A 27 12.82 -7.59 25.01
CA LEU A 27 13.85 -8.59 25.34
C LEU A 27 14.65 -9.04 24.11
N LEU A 28 14.01 -9.18 22.96
CA LEU A 28 14.69 -9.52 21.70
C LEU A 28 15.60 -8.39 21.22
N ASN A 29 15.19 -7.15 21.43
CA ASN A 29 16.01 -5.98 21.05
C ASN A 29 17.25 -5.88 21.94
N GLU A 30 17.11 -6.08 23.25
CA GLU A 30 18.25 -6.13 24.17
C GLU A 30 19.21 -7.28 23.81
N ALA A 31 18.65 -8.48 23.53
CA ALA A 31 19.41 -9.63 23.12
C ALA A 31 20.11 -9.45 21.76
N ASP A 32 19.51 -8.74 20.82
CA ASP A 32 20.10 -8.47 19.50
C ASP A 32 21.38 -7.62 19.63
N SER A 33 21.36 -6.63 20.50
CA SER A 33 22.54 -5.80 20.80
C SER A 33 23.70 -6.65 21.36
N ALA A 34 23.40 -7.60 22.23
CA ALA A 34 24.42 -8.48 22.82
C ALA A 34 24.92 -9.58 21.86
N VAL A 35 24.05 -10.17 21.02
CA VAL A 35 24.37 -11.30 20.14
C VAL A 35 25.01 -10.84 18.84
N ASN A 36 24.60 -9.71 18.30
CA ASN A 36 25.04 -9.20 17.01
C ASN A 36 26.04 -8.03 17.09
N GLY A 37 26.68 -7.85 18.26
CA GLY A 37 27.82 -6.95 18.44
C GLY A 37 27.48 -5.48 18.55
N GLY A 38 26.27 -5.14 18.96
CA GLY A 38 25.90 -3.73 19.20
C GLY A 38 26.00 -2.83 17.96
N GLU A 39 26.07 -3.42 16.79
CA GLU A 39 25.95 -2.65 15.56
C GLU A 39 24.61 -1.94 15.55
N ASN A 40 24.64 -0.69 16.02
CA ASN A 40 23.65 0.34 15.71
C ASN A 40 23.71 0.70 14.21
N SER A 41 23.94 -0.30 13.37
CA SER A 41 24.04 -0.16 11.91
C SER A 41 22.71 0.11 11.23
N TYR A 42 21.66 0.32 12.00
CA TYR A 42 20.48 0.97 11.51
C TYR A 42 20.62 2.47 11.80
N ASN A 43 21.21 3.16 10.87
CA ASN A 43 21.02 4.58 10.74
C ASN A 43 19.51 4.79 10.59
N TYR A 44 18.85 5.00 11.71
CA TYR A 44 17.48 5.50 11.75
C TYR A 44 17.54 6.94 11.27
N ASP A 45 17.65 7.14 9.96
CA ASP A 45 17.22 8.41 9.49
C ASP A 45 15.74 8.53 9.91
N LEU A 46 15.40 9.69 10.43
CA LEU A 46 14.09 9.97 10.99
C LEU A 46 12.97 9.65 9.98
N TYR A 47 13.28 9.72 8.69
CA TYR A 47 12.40 9.46 7.56
C TYR A 47 12.13 7.95 7.36
N GLY A 48 13.15 7.11 7.46
CA GLY A 48 12.99 5.65 7.44
C GLY A 48 12.15 5.15 8.61
N TYR A 49 12.37 5.72 9.80
CA TYR A 49 11.62 5.38 11.00
C TYR A 49 10.12 5.69 10.87
N VAL A 50 9.76 6.86 10.34
CA VAL A 50 8.36 7.26 10.14
C VAL A 50 7.64 6.33 9.17
N LYS A 51 8.28 5.84 8.12
CA LYS A 51 7.69 4.87 7.18
C LYS A 51 7.26 3.59 7.89
N TYR A 52 8.13 3.01 8.70
CA TYR A 52 7.84 1.78 9.44
C TYR A 52 6.81 2.00 10.55
N PHE A 53 6.80 3.18 11.15
CA PHE A 53 5.87 3.55 12.21
C PHE A 53 4.40 3.39 11.79
N ASN A 54 4.08 3.80 10.58
CA ASN A 54 2.73 3.73 10.04
C ASN A 54 2.30 2.31 9.63
N ARG A 55 3.22 1.33 9.68
CA ARG A 55 2.90 -0.07 9.34
C ARG A 55 2.33 -0.88 10.49
N ILE A 56 2.42 -0.39 11.72
CA ILE A 56 1.86 -1.07 12.91
C ILE A 56 0.56 -0.38 13.31
N SER A 57 -0.57 -0.93 12.89
CA SER A 57 -1.89 -0.29 13.06
C SER A 57 -2.36 -0.21 14.51
N ASP A 58 -1.90 -1.10 15.37
CA ASP A 58 -2.28 -1.19 16.77
C ASP A 58 -1.21 -0.76 17.78
N ILE A 59 -0.19 -0.02 17.32
CA ILE A 59 0.95 0.41 18.15
C ILE A 59 0.50 1.23 19.39
N LYS A 60 -0.60 1.98 19.25
CA LYS A 60 -1.17 2.77 20.36
C LYS A 60 -1.61 1.92 21.55
N LYS A 61 -1.78 0.59 21.35
CA LYS A 61 -2.11 -0.36 22.42
C LYS A 61 -0.90 -0.84 23.21
N ALA A 62 0.31 -0.57 22.74
CA ALA A 62 1.54 -0.88 23.47
C ALA A 62 1.83 0.18 24.52
N ASP A 63 2.48 -0.24 25.61
CA ASP A 63 3.03 0.71 26.59
C ASP A 63 4.17 1.52 25.95
N ASP A 64 4.26 2.80 26.28
CA ASP A 64 5.19 3.74 25.63
C ASP A 64 6.64 3.25 25.67
N LYS A 65 7.06 2.67 26.78
CA LYS A 65 8.41 2.11 26.98
C LYS A 65 8.75 0.94 26.04
N TYR A 66 7.77 0.30 25.41
CA TYR A 66 7.99 -0.84 24.51
C TYR A 66 7.80 -0.51 23.03
N LYS A 67 7.21 0.63 22.69
CA LYS A 67 6.93 1.02 21.31
C LYS A 67 8.16 1.01 20.43
N GLU A 68 9.24 1.62 20.92
CA GLU A 68 10.51 1.66 20.19
C GLU A 68 11.06 0.25 19.91
N SER A 69 11.00 -0.65 20.88
CA SER A 69 11.46 -2.03 20.70
C SER A 69 10.62 -2.81 19.71
N LEU A 70 9.29 -2.56 19.65
CA LEU A 70 8.41 -3.12 18.62
C LEU A 70 8.84 -2.67 17.22
N TYR A 71 9.13 -1.37 17.05
CA TYR A 71 9.63 -0.85 15.77
C TYR A 71 10.98 -1.44 15.38
N LYS A 72 11.92 -1.48 16.32
CA LYS A 72 13.25 -2.06 16.09
C LYS A 72 13.15 -3.53 15.68
N CYS A 73 12.33 -4.33 16.36
CA CYS A 73 12.09 -5.71 15.98
C CYS A 73 11.40 -5.86 14.61
N PHE A 74 10.51 -4.92 14.27
CA PHE A 74 9.85 -4.89 12.98
C PHE A 74 10.83 -4.57 11.86
N THR A 75 11.56 -3.47 11.95
CA THR A 75 12.52 -3.04 10.92
C THR A 75 13.61 -4.08 10.67
N LYS A 76 14.02 -4.80 11.72
CA LYS A 76 14.98 -5.90 11.61
C LYS A 76 14.36 -7.21 11.06
N GLY A 77 13.04 -7.26 10.85
CA GLY A 77 12.35 -8.46 10.39
C GLY A 77 12.32 -9.62 11.42
N ILE A 78 12.59 -9.35 12.69
CA ILE A 78 12.53 -10.36 13.77
C ILE A 78 11.07 -10.65 14.10
N MET A 79 10.28 -9.59 14.27
CA MET A 79 8.84 -9.64 14.50
C MET A 79 8.14 -8.74 13.49
N VAL A 80 7.11 -9.25 12.82
CA VAL A 80 6.37 -8.46 11.82
C VAL A 80 4.85 -8.48 12.06
N GLY A 81 4.41 -9.03 13.18
CA GLY A 81 2.98 -9.15 13.50
C GLY A 81 2.18 -9.98 12.50
N LYS A 82 0.87 -9.84 12.54
CA LYS A 82 -0.08 -10.48 11.60
C LYS A 82 -0.58 -9.44 10.59
N SER A 83 -0.88 -9.85 9.37
CA SER A 83 -1.52 -8.96 8.39
C SER A 83 -2.88 -8.48 8.90
N ASP A 84 -3.23 -7.23 8.63
CA ASP A 84 -4.57 -6.69 8.88
C ASP A 84 -5.63 -7.22 7.91
N GLY A 85 -5.20 -7.92 6.87
CA GLY A 85 -6.06 -8.51 5.85
C GLY A 85 -5.37 -8.60 4.50
N THR A 86 -6.11 -9.07 3.52
CA THR A 86 -5.68 -9.10 2.12
C THR A 86 -5.57 -7.66 1.61
N TYR A 87 -4.52 -7.38 0.85
CA TYR A 87 -4.16 -6.04 0.32
C TYR A 87 -3.80 -5.00 1.39
N SER A 88 -3.75 -5.35 2.67
CA SER A 88 -3.40 -4.39 3.70
C SER A 88 -1.90 -4.10 3.72
N SER A 89 -1.55 -2.81 3.77
CA SER A 89 -0.17 -2.36 3.97
C SER A 89 0.23 -2.31 5.45
N THR A 90 -0.71 -2.56 6.36
CA THR A 90 -0.49 -2.51 7.80
C THR A 90 -0.58 -3.89 8.45
N ARG A 91 -0.07 -3.98 9.67
CA ARG A 91 -0.01 -5.21 10.46
C ARG A 91 -0.37 -4.95 11.91
N LYS A 92 -0.94 -5.96 12.56
CA LYS A 92 -1.24 -5.97 14.00
C LYS A 92 -0.18 -6.74 14.76
N PHE A 93 0.42 -6.09 15.72
CA PHE A 93 1.38 -6.72 16.63
C PHE A 93 0.73 -7.39 17.82
N LEU A 94 -0.51 -6.98 18.15
CA LEU A 94 -1.24 -7.46 19.30
C LEU A 94 -0.39 -7.33 20.59
N PRO A 95 0.06 -6.11 20.97
CA PRO A 95 1.11 -5.91 21.97
C PRO A 95 0.87 -6.63 23.29
N LYS A 96 -0.37 -6.64 23.76
CA LYS A 96 -0.79 -7.25 25.04
C LYS A 96 -1.09 -8.75 24.96
N THR A 97 -0.99 -9.37 23.78
CA THR A 97 -1.25 -10.81 23.62
C THR A 97 -0.01 -11.60 24.04
N LYS A 98 -0.23 -12.64 24.82
CA LYS A 98 0.81 -13.58 25.24
C LYS A 98 1.33 -14.37 24.04
N ILE A 99 2.65 -14.53 23.96
CA ILE A 99 3.30 -15.36 22.95
C ILE A 99 3.25 -16.84 23.32
N THR A 100 3.20 -17.69 22.31
CA THR A 100 3.34 -19.13 22.47
C THR A 100 4.81 -19.55 22.47
N LYS A 101 5.08 -20.78 22.95
CA LYS A 101 6.44 -21.36 22.92
C LYS A 101 7.00 -21.45 21.50
N ASP A 102 6.15 -21.77 20.52
CA ASP A 102 6.57 -21.88 19.11
C ASP A 102 6.83 -20.52 18.47
N GLU A 103 6.05 -19.51 18.81
CA GLU A 103 6.32 -18.14 18.39
C GLU A 103 7.65 -17.65 18.96
N ALA A 104 7.91 -17.88 20.24
CA ALA A 104 9.18 -17.54 20.88
C ALA A 104 10.36 -18.23 20.19
N LYS A 105 10.27 -19.53 19.90
CA LYS A 105 11.32 -20.27 19.16
C LYS A 105 11.60 -19.66 17.79
N LYS A 106 10.55 -19.30 17.03
CA LYS A 106 10.68 -18.66 15.71
C LYS A 106 11.35 -17.29 15.80
N MET A 107 11.00 -16.48 16.80
CA MET A 107 11.60 -15.17 17.04
C MET A 107 13.09 -15.28 17.39
N ILE A 108 13.45 -16.20 18.32
CA ILE A 108 14.84 -16.46 18.70
C ILE A 108 15.65 -16.99 17.50
N ASN A 109 15.07 -17.85 16.66
CA ASN A 109 15.76 -18.31 15.46
C ASN A 109 16.08 -17.14 14.50
N ARG A 110 15.13 -16.19 14.30
CA ARG A 110 15.37 -14.99 13.48
C ARG A 110 16.36 -14.02 14.13
N LEU A 111 16.39 -13.96 15.46
CA LEU A 111 17.40 -13.19 16.18
C LEU A 111 18.80 -13.69 15.86
N LYS A 112 19.02 -15.01 15.98
CA LYS A 112 20.32 -15.68 15.78
C LYS A 112 20.72 -15.80 14.32
N ASN A 113 19.76 -15.92 13.41
CA ASN A 113 19.99 -16.15 11.99
C ASN A 113 19.35 -15.06 11.15
N LYS A 114 20.17 -14.09 10.73
CA LYS A 114 19.72 -12.97 9.87
C LYS A 114 19.06 -13.44 8.56
N GLY A 115 19.49 -14.60 8.02
CA GLY A 115 18.89 -15.19 6.81
C GLY A 115 17.45 -15.72 7.01
N LYS A 116 17.01 -15.91 8.26
CA LYS A 116 15.63 -16.31 8.58
C LYS A 116 14.70 -15.13 8.91
N ARG A 117 15.22 -13.93 8.94
CA ARG A 117 14.44 -12.70 9.17
C ARG A 117 13.49 -12.44 8.01
N PHE A 118 12.35 -11.86 8.31
CA PHE A 118 11.47 -11.36 7.26
C PHE A 118 12.15 -10.24 6.47
N LYS A 119 11.97 -10.27 5.17
CA LYS A 119 12.40 -9.17 4.31
C LYS A 119 11.29 -8.14 4.21
N LEU A 120 11.67 -6.87 4.19
CA LEU A 120 10.76 -5.75 4.03
C LEU A 120 11.09 -4.99 2.74
N SER A 121 10.07 -4.37 2.15
CA SER A 121 10.26 -3.41 1.07
C SER A 121 10.82 -2.10 1.62
N TYR A 122 11.22 -1.20 0.73
CA TYR A 122 11.72 0.12 1.10
C TYR A 122 10.72 0.94 1.93
N ASP A 123 9.42 0.70 1.74
CA ASP A 123 8.32 1.35 2.46
C ASP A 123 7.81 0.55 3.67
N GLY A 124 8.53 -0.50 4.07
CA GLY A 124 8.27 -1.29 5.27
C GLY A 124 7.19 -2.36 5.14
N GLN A 125 6.76 -2.72 3.94
CA GLN A 125 5.83 -3.83 3.77
C GLN A 125 6.57 -5.17 3.78
N VAL A 126 5.94 -6.21 4.35
CA VAL A 126 6.54 -7.55 4.42
C VAL A 126 6.54 -8.21 3.04
N LEU A 127 7.70 -8.74 2.64
CA LEU A 127 7.87 -9.44 1.37
C LEU A 127 7.55 -10.92 1.51
N ARG A 128 6.99 -11.48 0.44
CA ARG A 128 6.77 -12.90 0.26
C ARG A 128 7.91 -13.49 -0.57
N ILE A 129 8.52 -14.55 -0.06
CA ILE A 129 9.67 -15.23 -0.68
C ILE A 129 9.38 -16.67 -1.10
N ILE A 130 8.19 -17.18 -0.75
CA ILE A 130 7.71 -18.52 -1.10
C ILE A 130 6.31 -18.42 -1.72
N ASN A 131 5.89 -19.44 -2.45
CA ASN A 131 4.59 -19.46 -3.15
C ASN A 131 4.36 -18.20 -3.99
N LEU A 132 5.36 -17.85 -4.80
CA LEU A 132 5.39 -16.66 -5.63
C LEU A 132 4.44 -16.79 -6.82
N PRO A 133 3.91 -15.68 -7.37
CA PRO A 133 3.14 -15.68 -8.61
C PRO A 133 4.02 -16.14 -9.78
N LYS A 134 3.40 -16.68 -10.85
CA LYS A 134 4.13 -17.20 -12.02
C LYS A 134 5.04 -16.15 -12.69
N ASN A 135 4.62 -14.90 -12.65
CA ASN A 135 5.32 -13.75 -13.24
C ASN A 135 6.11 -12.92 -12.21
N TYR A 136 6.53 -13.52 -11.11
CA TYR A 136 7.23 -12.81 -10.02
C TYR A 136 8.49 -12.07 -10.47
N LYS A 137 9.14 -12.53 -11.55
CA LYS A 137 10.35 -11.90 -12.10
C LYS A 137 10.10 -10.53 -12.74
N ASP A 138 8.85 -10.23 -13.09
CA ASP A 138 8.46 -8.92 -13.63
C ASP A 138 8.43 -7.84 -12.55
N TYR A 139 8.41 -8.22 -11.28
CA TYR A 139 8.29 -7.33 -10.13
C TYR A 139 9.59 -7.24 -9.33
N PRO A 140 9.89 -6.08 -8.73
CA PRO A 140 11.06 -5.93 -7.88
C PRO A 140 10.95 -6.79 -6.61
N TYR A 141 9.74 -7.01 -6.14
CA TYR A 141 9.39 -7.86 -5.00
C TYR A 141 7.89 -8.17 -5.00
N ILE A 142 7.51 -9.15 -4.19
CA ILE A 142 6.11 -9.56 -4.02
C ILE A 142 5.67 -9.29 -2.58
N LEU A 143 4.59 -8.55 -2.40
CA LEU A 143 4.04 -8.22 -1.08
C LEU A 143 3.35 -9.42 -0.44
N ALA A 144 3.60 -9.66 0.83
CA ALA A 144 3.05 -10.82 1.55
C ALA A 144 1.51 -10.77 1.68
N SER A 145 0.94 -9.58 1.71
CA SER A 145 -0.52 -9.38 1.85
C SER A 145 -1.29 -9.49 0.54
N PHE A 146 -0.61 -9.61 -0.61
CA PHE A 146 -1.26 -9.62 -1.92
C PHE A 146 -1.28 -11.03 -2.49
N PRO A 147 -2.43 -11.53 -2.99
CA PRO A 147 -2.53 -12.87 -3.56
C PRO A 147 -1.82 -12.96 -4.91
N ASN A 148 -1.47 -14.19 -5.36
CA ASN A 148 -0.86 -14.41 -6.67
C ASN A 148 -1.75 -13.92 -7.82
N SER A 149 -3.06 -14.11 -7.69
CA SER A 149 -4.03 -13.67 -8.68
C SER A 149 -3.98 -12.15 -8.94
N TYR A 150 -3.57 -11.35 -7.97
CA TYR A 150 -3.36 -9.92 -8.15
C TYR A 150 -2.20 -9.63 -9.10
N TYR A 151 -1.06 -10.30 -8.91
CA TYR A 151 0.12 -10.11 -9.75
C TYR A 151 -0.02 -10.75 -11.15
N GLU A 152 -0.64 -11.92 -11.22
CA GLU A 152 -0.81 -12.68 -12.46
C GLU A 152 -1.87 -12.09 -13.39
N LYS A 153 -2.79 -11.27 -12.85
CA LYS A 153 -3.84 -10.68 -13.65
C LYS A 153 -3.30 -9.58 -14.58
N LYS A 154 -3.50 -9.76 -15.89
CA LYS A 154 -3.22 -8.72 -16.87
C LYS A 154 -4.35 -7.71 -16.88
N MET A 155 -4.04 -6.44 -16.65
CA MET A 155 -4.96 -5.32 -16.76
C MET A 155 -4.87 -4.68 -18.13
N TRP A 156 -5.70 -3.69 -18.41
CA TRP A 156 -5.78 -3.09 -19.75
C TRP A 156 -4.42 -2.60 -20.24
N TYR A 157 -3.75 -1.74 -19.50
CA TYR A 157 -2.45 -1.20 -19.89
C TYR A 157 -1.36 -2.28 -19.89
N THR A 158 -1.36 -3.19 -18.93
CA THR A 158 -0.43 -4.32 -18.90
C THR A 158 -0.60 -5.25 -20.11
N LYS A 159 -1.81 -5.43 -20.63
CA LYS A 159 -2.07 -6.20 -21.87
C LYS A 159 -1.49 -5.53 -23.11
N GLN A 160 -1.50 -4.20 -23.15
CA GLN A 160 -1.02 -3.41 -24.28
C GLN A 160 0.47 -3.06 -24.20
N ARG A 161 1.12 -3.43 -23.11
CA ARG A 161 2.54 -3.14 -22.91
C ARG A 161 3.38 -3.69 -24.07
N THR A 162 4.21 -2.82 -24.62
CA THR A 162 5.15 -3.15 -25.71
C THR A 162 6.47 -3.69 -25.14
N LYS A 163 7.34 -4.17 -26.04
CA LYS A 163 8.71 -4.57 -25.67
C LYS A 163 9.59 -3.41 -25.17
N ASN A 164 9.22 -2.18 -25.50
CA ASN A 164 9.96 -0.98 -25.11
C ASN A 164 9.59 -0.49 -23.70
N ASP A 165 8.42 -0.91 -23.20
CA ASP A 165 8.00 -0.55 -21.85
C ASP A 165 8.85 -1.25 -20.79
N LYS A 166 9.14 -0.54 -19.71
CA LYS A 166 9.89 -1.12 -18.59
C LYS A 166 9.00 -2.05 -17.78
N THR A 167 9.51 -3.20 -17.38
CA THR A 167 8.84 -4.00 -16.36
C THR A 167 8.88 -3.28 -15.00
N PRO A 168 8.01 -3.63 -14.05
CA PRO A 168 8.12 -3.12 -12.68
C PRO A 168 9.51 -3.31 -12.07
N ALA A 169 10.16 -4.46 -12.31
CA ALA A 169 11.51 -4.73 -11.84
C ALA A 169 12.57 -3.80 -12.47
N GLN A 170 12.40 -3.42 -13.74
CA GLN A 170 13.27 -2.47 -14.42
C GLN A 170 13.00 -1.03 -13.94
N THR A 171 11.73 -0.65 -13.81
CA THR A 171 11.31 0.65 -13.30
C THR A 171 11.84 0.92 -11.89
N ALA A 172 11.82 -0.10 -11.03
CA ALA A 172 12.32 0.02 -9.66
C ALA A 172 13.82 0.38 -9.57
N LYS A 173 14.60 0.14 -10.64
CA LYS A 173 16.02 0.54 -10.74
C LYS A 173 16.22 1.98 -11.20
N ILE A 174 15.18 2.59 -11.77
CA ILE A 174 15.20 3.95 -12.33
C ILE A 174 14.68 4.94 -11.30
N LEU A 175 13.55 4.62 -10.67
CA LEU A 175 12.91 5.49 -9.69
C LEU A 175 13.59 5.36 -8.33
N SER A 176 13.91 6.49 -7.72
CA SER A 176 14.30 6.53 -6.29
C SER A 176 13.13 6.10 -5.41
N ASP A 177 13.40 5.75 -4.16
CA ASP A 177 12.34 5.40 -3.21
C ASP A 177 11.43 6.61 -2.92
N GLU A 178 11.97 7.79 -2.96
CA GLU A 178 11.28 9.06 -2.82
C GLU A 178 10.31 9.32 -3.98
N ASP A 179 10.75 9.09 -5.22
CA ASP A 179 9.90 9.18 -6.42
C ASP A 179 8.73 8.20 -6.34
N LYS A 180 8.99 6.96 -5.93
CA LYS A 180 7.96 5.93 -5.76
C LYS A 180 6.90 6.35 -4.73
N ASP A 181 7.34 6.89 -3.58
CA ASP A 181 6.43 7.39 -2.55
C ASP A 181 5.57 8.54 -3.05
N MET A 182 6.18 9.50 -3.72
CA MET A 182 5.48 10.66 -4.25
C MET A 182 4.44 10.28 -5.31
N ILE A 183 4.80 9.40 -6.24
CA ILE A 183 3.88 8.88 -7.27
C ILE A 183 2.72 8.14 -6.62
N CYS A 184 3.00 7.21 -5.71
CA CYS A 184 1.97 6.44 -5.02
C CYS A 184 1.05 7.32 -4.18
N ALA A 185 1.58 8.31 -3.46
CA ALA A 185 0.80 9.25 -2.67
C ALA A 185 -0.11 10.12 -3.52
N LYS A 186 0.38 10.58 -4.68
CA LYS A 186 -0.39 11.39 -5.62
C LYS A 186 -1.58 10.61 -6.20
N ILE A 187 -1.34 9.39 -6.66
CA ILE A 187 -2.37 8.48 -7.16
C ILE A 187 -3.39 8.17 -6.06
N LYS A 188 -2.93 7.81 -4.87
CA LYS A 188 -3.79 7.51 -3.73
C LYS A 188 -4.71 8.68 -3.40
N LYS A 189 -4.15 9.89 -3.26
CA LYS A 189 -4.91 11.11 -2.96
C LYS A 189 -5.97 11.39 -4.03
N ASN A 190 -5.63 11.23 -5.30
CA ASN A 190 -6.56 11.41 -6.41
C ASN A 190 -7.77 10.48 -6.29
N VAL A 191 -7.52 9.18 -6.09
CA VAL A 191 -8.57 8.16 -5.96
C VAL A 191 -9.42 8.39 -4.71
N GLU A 192 -8.80 8.67 -3.57
CA GLU A 192 -9.52 8.94 -2.31
C GLU A 192 -10.47 10.12 -2.42
N LEU A 193 -10.03 11.22 -3.04
CA LEU A 193 -10.87 12.40 -3.24
C LEU A 193 -12.10 12.10 -4.09
N ARG A 194 -11.97 11.28 -5.13
CA ARG A 194 -13.07 10.92 -6.03
C ARG A 194 -14.00 9.85 -5.47
N LEU A 195 -13.51 8.98 -4.60
CA LEU A 195 -14.27 7.87 -4.03
C LEU A 195 -14.79 8.14 -2.60
N ASN A 196 -14.66 9.38 -2.12
CA ASN A 196 -15.19 9.81 -0.84
C ASN A 196 -15.98 11.12 -1.02
N VAL A 197 -17.17 11.01 -1.58
CA VAL A 197 -17.98 12.17 -1.97
C VAL A 197 -19.41 12.08 -1.41
N ASP A 198 -19.91 13.24 -0.99
CA ASP A 198 -21.31 13.49 -0.71
C ASP A 198 -21.71 14.73 -1.52
N TYR A 199 -22.62 14.56 -2.47
CA TYR A 199 -23.00 15.61 -3.41
C TYR A 199 -23.48 16.91 -2.74
N ARG A 200 -23.90 16.84 -1.48
CA ARG A 200 -24.42 17.97 -0.70
C ARG A 200 -23.33 18.85 -0.12
N LYS A 201 -22.17 18.28 0.25
CA LYS A 201 -21.17 18.96 1.08
C LYS A 201 -19.72 18.84 0.63
N THR A 202 -19.38 17.86 -0.21
CA THR A 202 -17.96 17.59 -0.54
C THR A 202 -17.34 18.62 -1.46
N PHE A 203 -18.09 19.15 -2.42
CA PHE A 203 -17.55 19.93 -3.53
C PHE A 203 -17.25 21.40 -3.18
N THR A 204 -16.43 21.61 -2.17
CA THR A 204 -15.89 22.90 -1.77
C THR A 204 -14.77 23.35 -2.69
N SER A 205 -14.41 24.65 -2.64
CA SER A 205 -13.26 25.18 -3.38
C SER A 205 -11.97 24.47 -3.01
N LYS A 206 -11.79 24.12 -1.73
CA LYS A 206 -10.65 23.35 -1.24
C LYS A 206 -10.60 21.96 -1.86
N TRP A 207 -11.70 21.21 -1.85
CA TRP A 207 -11.75 19.87 -2.44
C TRP A 207 -11.42 19.92 -3.93
N LYS A 208 -11.98 20.91 -4.65
CA LYS A 208 -11.71 21.12 -6.06
C LYS A 208 -10.23 21.41 -6.33
N SER A 209 -9.63 22.32 -5.56
CA SER A 209 -8.21 22.61 -5.63
C SER A 209 -7.35 21.39 -5.31
N ASP A 210 -7.69 20.66 -4.24
CA ASP A 210 -6.96 19.46 -3.83
C ASP A 210 -7.00 18.38 -4.93
N LEU A 211 -8.15 18.16 -5.58
CA LEU A 211 -8.25 17.22 -6.68
C LEU A 211 -7.45 17.69 -7.91
N MET A 212 -7.59 18.95 -8.29
CA MET A 212 -6.85 19.53 -9.42
C MET A 212 -5.34 19.42 -9.25
N ASN A 213 -4.84 19.57 -8.02
CA ASN A 213 -3.42 19.45 -7.69
C ASN A 213 -2.88 18.02 -7.78
N THR A 214 -3.74 17.02 -7.97
CA THR A 214 -3.29 15.63 -8.22
C THR A 214 -3.02 15.37 -9.69
N TYR A 215 -3.54 16.16 -10.61
CA TYR A 215 -3.34 16.00 -12.05
C TYR A 215 -2.19 16.88 -12.57
N LEU A 216 -1.49 16.38 -13.59
CA LEU A 216 -0.47 17.15 -14.31
C LEU A 216 -1.08 17.98 -15.47
N ASP A 217 -2.22 17.54 -16.01
CA ASP A 217 -2.87 18.12 -17.18
C ASP A 217 -3.45 19.52 -16.90
N THR A 218 -3.38 20.39 -17.92
CA THR A 218 -3.97 21.74 -17.93
C THR A 218 -5.49 21.75 -18.07
N ASN A 219 -6.07 20.72 -18.70
CA ASN A 219 -7.52 20.58 -18.92
C ASN A 219 -8.30 20.07 -17.70
N LYS A 220 -7.62 19.79 -16.60
CA LYS A 220 -8.18 19.25 -15.35
C LYS A 220 -9.40 20.02 -14.83
N GLN A 221 -9.42 21.33 -15.00
CA GLN A 221 -10.53 22.20 -14.57
C GLN A 221 -11.88 21.81 -15.20
N LYS A 222 -11.91 21.62 -16.52
CA LYS A 222 -13.11 21.21 -17.27
C LYS A 222 -13.63 19.88 -16.78
N SER A 223 -12.75 18.97 -16.59
CA SER A 223 -13.06 17.58 -16.20
C SER A 223 -13.51 17.47 -14.75
N VAL A 224 -12.88 18.19 -13.82
CA VAL A 224 -13.33 18.26 -12.43
C VAL A 224 -14.71 18.90 -12.32
N ASN A 225 -15.00 19.94 -13.12
CA ASN A 225 -16.32 20.55 -13.18
C ASN A 225 -17.38 19.58 -13.73
N ALA A 226 -17.06 18.81 -14.77
CA ALA A 226 -17.94 17.79 -15.31
C ALA A 226 -18.24 16.68 -14.27
N TYR A 227 -17.22 16.22 -13.54
CA TYR A 227 -17.38 15.29 -12.44
C TYR A 227 -18.36 15.82 -11.37
N ILE A 228 -18.15 17.05 -10.90
CA ILE A 228 -19.02 17.69 -9.89
C ILE A 228 -20.47 17.80 -10.39
N LYS A 229 -20.67 18.25 -11.65
CA LYS A 229 -22.00 18.37 -12.26
C LYS A 229 -22.72 17.02 -12.30
N ALA A 230 -22.03 15.97 -12.74
CA ALA A 230 -22.60 14.63 -12.82
C ALA A 230 -22.90 14.05 -11.43
N ALA A 231 -22.00 14.22 -10.46
CA ALA A 231 -22.19 13.72 -9.09
C ALA A 231 -23.39 14.40 -8.42
N LYS A 232 -23.58 15.70 -8.61
CA LYS A 232 -24.76 16.45 -8.11
C LYS A 232 -26.04 16.00 -8.78
N ALA A 233 -26.06 15.88 -10.10
CA ALA A 233 -27.26 15.45 -10.86
C ALA A 233 -27.73 14.07 -10.44
N ARG A 234 -26.84 13.17 -10.08
CA ARG A 234 -27.11 11.79 -9.64
C ARG A 234 -27.24 11.65 -8.13
N LYS A 235 -27.10 12.73 -7.38
CA LYS A 235 -27.14 12.73 -5.92
C LYS A 235 -26.21 11.69 -5.29
N VAL A 236 -24.96 11.60 -5.78
CA VAL A 236 -24.01 10.57 -5.41
C VAL A 236 -23.50 10.76 -3.98
N VAL A 237 -23.55 9.69 -3.19
CA VAL A 237 -22.90 9.59 -1.88
C VAL A 237 -22.07 8.30 -1.86
N ILE A 238 -20.76 8.45 -1.79
CA ILE A 238 -19.78 7.35 -1.77
C ILE A 238 -18.86 7.55 -0.58
N SER A 239 -18.54 6.46 0.09
CA SER A 239 -17.45 6.43 1.07
C SER A 239 -16.40 5.44 0.60
N SER A 240 -15.16 5.87 0.49
CA SER A 240 -14.07 4.95 0.29
C SER A 240 -13.78 4.20 1.59
N GLY A 241 -13.70 2.87 1.50
CA GLY A 241 -13.25 2.06 2.61
C GLY A 241 -11.73 1.95 2.62
N GLU A 242 -11.11 1.87 1.42
CA GLU A 242 -9.70 1.61 1.30
C GLU A 242 -9.19 1.93 -0.13
N VAL A 243 -8.04 2.58 -0.20
CA VAL A 243 -7.29 2.81 -1.43
C VAL A 243 -5.83 2.43 -1.18
N ILE A 244 -5.35 1.42 -1.89
CA ILE A 244 -4.00 0.92 -1.76
C ILE A 244 -3.33 1.00 -3.13
N VAL A 245 -2.23 1.73 -3.21
CA VAL A 245 -1.36 1.76 -4.38
C VAL A 245 -0.21 0.79 -4.13
N ASP A 246 0.04 -0.11 -5.06
CA ASP A 246 1.11 -1.09 -4.94
C ASP A 246 2.42 -0.53 -5.52
N PRO A 247 3.40 -0.16 -4.69
CA PRO A 247 4.66 0.39 -5.17
C PRO A 247 5.51 -0.63 -5.93
N SER A 248 5.26 -1.93 -5.74
CA SER A 248 5.95 -2.98 -6.52
C SER A 248 5.45 -3.09 -7.95
N SER A 249 4.31 -2.48 -8.26
CA SER A 249 3.68 -2.55 -9.58
C SER A 249 4.02 -1.37 -10.51
N LEU A 250 4.78 -0.40 -10.03
CA LEU A 250 5.16 0.78 -10.83
C LEU A 250 5.92 0.36 -12.09
N TRP A 251 5.43 0.75 -13.25
CA TRP A 251 6.10 0.51 -14.53
C TRP A 251 5.98 1.70 -15.47
N ILE A 252 7.07 2.01 -16.18
CA ILE A 252 7.15 3.15 -17.11
C ILE A 252 6.94 2.63 -18.52
N CYS A 253 5.98 3.20 -19.23
CA CYS A 253 5.79 2.94 -20.65
C CYS A 253 6.66 3.85 -21.52
N ASP A 254 6.73 3.54 -22.80
CA ASP A 254 7.60 4.22 -23.79
C ASP A 254 7.23 5.71 -23.96
N ASN A 255 6.02 6.10 -23.68
CA ASN A 255 5.59 7.52 -23.68
C ASN A 255 5.91 8.28 -22.37
N GLY A 256 6.63 7.68 -21.43
CA GLY A 256 7.04 8.31 -20.17
C GLY A 256 5.99 8.35 -19.07
N ILE A 257 4.81 7.74 -19.26
CA ILE A 257 3.81 7.61 -18.21
C ILE A 257 4.19 6.44 -17.29
N CYS A 258 4.19 6.68 -15.98
CA CYS A 258 4.38 5.66 -14.97
C CYS A 258 3.03 5.15 -14.49
N TYR A 259 2.75 3.88 -14.69
CA TYR A 259 1.52 3.23 -14.21
C TYR A 259 1.74 2.56 -12.87
N ALA A 260 0.73 2.62 -12.02
CA ALA A 260 0.68 1.87 -10.77
C ALA A 260 -0.62 1.09 -10.68
N ARG A 261 -0.54 -0.09 -10.10
CA ARG A 261 -1.71 -0.89 -9.79
C ARG A 261 -2.33 -0.43 -8.48
N VAL A 262 -3.63 -0.16 -8.49
CA VAL A 262 -4.39 0.36 -7.36
C VAL A 262 -5.50 -0.61 -7.01
N TYR A 263 -5.54 -1.03 -5.75
CA TYR A 263 -6.68 -1.75 -5.18
C TYR A 263 -7.60 -0.76 -4.46
N VAL A 264 -8.90 -0.87 -4.73
CA VAL A 264 -9.90 0.05 -4.21
C VAL A 264 -11.07 -0.72 -3.62
N LYS A 265 -11.50 -0.28 -2.45
CA LYS A 265 -12.74 -0.71 -1.82
C LYS A 265 -13.55 0.51 -1.42
N PHE A 266 -14.79 0.58 -1.87
CA PHE A 266 -15.67 1.69 -1.55
C PHE A 266 -17.13 1.23 -1.43
N ARG A 267 -17.96 2.08 -0.86
CA ARG A 267 -19.39 1.82 -0.71
C ARG A 267 -20.20 2.95 -1.30
N VAL A 268 -21.10 2.62 -2.22
CA VAL A 268 -22.14 3.54 -2.69
C VAL A 268 -23.26 3.55 -1.63
N LYS A 269 -23.48 4.69 -1.00
CA LYS A 269 -24.52 4.87 0.02
C LYS A 269 -25.82 5.37 -0.58
N HIS A 270 -25.73 6.21 -1.59
CA HIS A 270 -26.86 6.81 -2.29
C HIS A 270 -26.46 7.23 -3.69
N GLY A 271 -27.43 7.27 -4.58
CA GLY A 271 -27.25 7.74 -5.94
C GLY A 271 -27.45 6.64 -6.99
N ASN A 272 -27.81 7.08 -8.18
CA ASN A 272 -27.97 6.21 -9.33
C ASN A 272 -26.68 6.26 -10.15
N VAL A 273 -25.91 5.19 -10.07
CA VAL A 273 -24.68 5.07 -10.85
C VAL A 273 -25.03 4.30 -12.14
N PRO A 274 -24.72 4.82 -13.31
CA PRO A 274 -25.11 4.19 -14.58
C PRO A 274 -24.48 2.82 -14.78
N SER A 275 -25.04 2.09 -15.72
CA SER A 275 -24.59 0.75 -16.08
C SER A 275 -23.08 0.70 -16.38
N PRO A 276 -22.38 -0.35 -15.91
CA PRO A 276 -20.94 -0.53 -16.12
C PRO A 276 -20.50 -0.53 -17.58
N LYS A 277 -21.35 -0.91 -18.52
CA LYS A 277 -21.04 -0.87 -19.96
C LYS A 277 -20.71 0.55 -20.47
N THR A 278 -21.22 1.58 -19.79
CA THR A 278 -20.93 2.99 -20.07
C THR A 278 -19.74 3.50 -19.29
N LEU A 279 -19.29 2.77 -18.24
CA LEU A 279 -18.34 3.21 -17.24
C LEU A 279 -16.93 2.70 -17.46
N CYS A 280 -16.82 1.53 -18.10
CA CYS A 280 -15.56 0.85 -18.32
C CYS A 280 -15.46 0.54 -19.80
N GLN A 281 -15.04 1.50 -20.59
CA GLN A 281 -14.55 1.17 -21.94
C GLN A 281 -13.35 0.24 -21.85
N ASN A 282 -12.70 0.22 -20.70
CA ASN A 282 -11.53 -0.55 -20.41
C ASN A 282 -11.84 -1.48 -19.23
N GLU A 283 -11.52 -2.74 -19.35
CA GLU A 283 -11.89 -3.80 -18.41
C GLU A 283 -11.43 -3.49 -16.96
N VAL A 284 -12.38 -3.22 -16.09
CA VAL A 284 -12.16 -3.28 -14.65
C VAL A 284 -11.98 -4.74 -14.25
N ILE A 285 -10.87 -5.06 -13.66
CA ILE A 285 -10.38 -6.42 -13.68
C ILE A 285 -10.48 -7.13 -12.32
N TYR A 286 -10.71 -6.43 -11.24
CA TYR A 286 -10.92 -7.02 -9.93
C TYR A 286 -12.26 -6.68 -9.32
N GLY A 287 -12.98 -7.62 -9.11
CA GLY A 287 -14.39 -7.59 -8.82
C GLY A 287 -15.02 -8.09 -10.08
N SER A 288 -15.73 -9.14 -9.96
CA SER A 288 -16.47 -9.61 -11.10
C SER A 288 -17.21 -8.42 -11.70
N TYR A 289 -17.21 -8.30 -13.00
CA TYR A 289 -18.06 -7.38 -13.77
C TYR A 289 -19.49 -7.35 -13.22
N THR A 290 -19.90 -8.41 -12.54
CA THR A 290 -21.16 -8.57 -11.82
C THR A 290 -21.27 -7.69 -10.59
N ALA A 291 -20.18 -7.40 -9.86
CA ALA A 291 -20.20 -6.55 -8.68
C ALA A 291 -20.41 -5.07 -9.06
N ILE A 292 -19.94 -4.67 -10.23
CA ILE A 292 -20.13 -3.32 -10.76
C ILE A 292 -21.53 -3.15 -11.38
N LYS A 293 -22.11 -4.19 -11.96
CA LYS A 293 -23.48 -4.17 -12.51
C LYS A 293 -24.57 -3.72 -11.52
N ASN A 294 -24.29 -3.80 -10.24
CA ASN A 294 -25.19 -3.48 -9.16
C ASN A 294 -24.70 -2.32 -8.28
N LEU A 295 -24.15 -1.28 -8.88
CA LEU A 295 -23.78 -0.04 -8.16
C LEU A 295 -24.99 0.75 -7.61
N SER A 296 -26.19 0.19 -7.70
CA SER A 296 -27.34 0.70 -6.97
C SER A 296 -27.12 0.56 -5.48
N SER A 297 -27.38 1.61 -4.76
CA SER A 297 -27.37 1.87 -3.31
C SER A 297 -27.04 0.68 -2.39
N LYS A 298 -26.14 0.91 -1.44
CA LYS A 298 -25.79 0.07 -0.28
C LYS A 298 -24.77 -1.06 -0.49
N LYS A 299 -24.19 -1.24 -1.68
CA LYS A 299 -23.19 -2.30 -1.92
C LYS A 299 -21.75 -1.80 -1.73
N THR A 300 -20.90 -2.68 -1.22
CA THR A 300 -19.45 -2.50 -1.21
C THR A 300 -18.89 -3.04 -2.52
N VAL A 301 -18.08 -2.23 -3.18
CA VAL A 301 -17.40 -2.57 -4.44
C VAL A 301 -15.90 -2.66 -4.17
N THR A 302 -15.27 -3.69 -4.73
CA THR A 302 -13.83 -3.86 -4.70
C THR A 302 -13.34 -4.10 -6.11
N PHE A 303 -12.28 -3.43 -6.49
CA PHE A 303 -11.60 -3.67 -7.77
C PHE A 303 -10.13 -3.27 -7.70
N ALA A 304 -9.36 -3.68 -8.69
CA ALA A 304 -8.04 -3.14 -8.93
C ALA A 304 -7.96 -2.63 -10.37
N ASP A 305 -7.22 -1.55 -10.57
CA ASP A 305 -6.97 -0.94 -11.87
C ASP A 305 -5.53 -0.41 -11.94
N GLU A 306 -5.08 -0.07 -13.14
CA GLU A 306 -3.81 0.59 -13.38
C GLU A 306 -4.04 2.07 -13.67
N ILE A 307 -3.44 2.94 -12.86
CA ILE A 307 -3.57 4.40 -12.98
C ILE A 307 -2.23 4.97 -13.43
N GLY A 308 -2.26 5.76 -14.48
CA GLY A 308 -1.10 6.45 -15.02
C GLY A 308 -0.80 7.75 -14.27
N CYS A 309 0.47 7.97 -14.01
CA CYS A 309 1.03 9.21 -13.51
C CYS A 309 2.02 9.74 -14.55
N ALA A 310 1.74 10.88 -15.12
CA ALA A 310 2.66 11.55 -16.04
C ALA A 310 3.83 12.14 -15.24
N LEU A 311 5.03 12.01 -15.79
CA LEU A 311 6.28 12.46 -15.19
C LEU A 311 6.93 13.50 -16.12
N SER A 312 7.45 14.55 -15.54
CA SER A 312 8.30 15.52 -16.24
C SER A 312 9.71 15.45 -15.69
N TYR A 313 10.70 15.54 -16.56
CA TYR A 313 12.11 15.41 -16.22
C TYR A 313 12.89 16.68 -16.56
N THR A 314 13.93 16.97 -15.77
CA THR A 314 15.02 17.86 -16.13
C THR A 314 16.34 17.10 -15.93
N GLY A 315 16.98 16.75 -17.02
CA GLY A 315 18.04 15.73 -17.02
C GLY A 315 17.47 14.38 -16.57
N ASP A 316 18.12 13.74 -15.62
CA ASP A 316 17.70 12.44 -15.06
C ASP A 316 16.76 12.55 -13.85
N LYS A 317 16.38 13.79 -13.47
CA LYS A 317 15.56 14.03 -12.28
C LYS A 317 14.10 14.30 -12.64
N ILE A 318 13.18 13.66 -11.92
CA ILE A 318 11.76 13.99 -12.00
C ILE A 318 11.54 15.35 -11.33
N THR A 319 11.01 16.31 -12.09
CA THR A 319 10.76 17.68 -11.61
C THR A 319 9.31 17.95 -11.29
N SER A 320 8.40 17.22 -11.95
CA SER A 320 6.97 17.27 -11.65
C SER A 320 6.28 15.96 -12.01
N TYR A 321 5.17 15.68 -11.35
CA TYR A 321 4.38 14.47 -11.57
C TYR A 321 2.92 14.72 -11.18
N GLY A 322 2.02 14.03 -11.86
CA GLY A 322 0.60 14.09 -11.59
C GLY A 322 -0.15 13.00 -12.31
N VAL A 323 -1.34 12.65 -11.82
CA VAL A 323 -2.18 11.64 -12.46
C VAL A 323 -2.50 12.11 -13.88
N ALA A 324 -2.29 11.21 -14.83
CA ALA A 324 -2.61 11.45 -16.22
C ALA A 324 -4.13 11.28 -16.41
N TRP A 325 -4.76 12.28 -17.00
CA TRP A 325 -6.21 12.33 -17.10
C TRP A 325 -6.81 11.23 -17.96
N ASP A 326 -6.22 10.96 -19.10
CA ASP A 326 -6.67 10.02 -20.10
C ASP A 326 -6.47 8.54 -19.70
N SER A 327 -5.56 8.29 -18.78
CA SER A 327 -5.28 6.94 -18.25
C SER A 327 -6.12 6.57 -17.02
N ASP A 328 -6.98 7.48 -16.58
CA ASP A 328 -7.72 7.36 -15.33
C ASP A 328 -9.12 6.79 -15.54
N ASN A 329 -9.22 5.48 -15.48
CA ASN A 329 -10.49 4.77 -15.64
C ASN A 329 -11.40 4.85 -14.40
N ILE A 330 -10.86 5.20 -13.22
CA ILE A 330 -11.69 5.31 -12.00
C ILE A 330 -12.70 6.45 -12.12
N ALA A 331 -12.38 7.53 -12.81
CA ALA A 331 -13.34 8.59 -13.10
C ALA A 331 -14.49 8.07 -13.98
N ASN A 332 -14.20 7.15 -14.87
CA ASN A 332 -15.19 6.53 -15.76
C ASN A 332 -16.06 5.50 -15.06
N VAL A 333 -15.57 4.87 -13.97
CA VAL A 333 -16.32 3.87 -13.19
C VAL A 333 -17.66 4.39 -12.71
N PHE A 334 -17.81 5.69 -12.50
CA PHE A 334 -19.04 6.28 -12.05
C PHE A 334 -19.90 6.88 -13.18
N GLY A 335 -19.43 6.84 -14.43
CA GLY A 335 -20.08 7.58 -15.51
C GLY A 335 -20.32 9.03 -15.11
N LEU A 336 -19.50 9.57 -14.23
CA LEU A 336 -19.57 10.92 -13.72
C LEU A 336 -18.84 11.90 -14.65
N MET A 337 -18.12 11.35 -15.61
CA MET A 337 -17.58 12.11 -16.73
C MET A 337 -18.65 12.19 -17.80
N SER A 338 -18.99 13.39 -18.22
CA SER A 338 -19.94 13.62 -19.32
C SER A 338 -19.49 12.90 -20.59
N LYS A 339 -20.47 12.38 -21.32
CA LYS A 339 -20.31 12.10 -22.75
C LYS A 339 -19.75 13.34 -23.47
#